data_3daf4955a73c5f55d7d419c4f9e9bf89
#
_entry.id   3daf4955a73c5f55d7d419c4f9e9bf89
#
_cell.length_a   1.000
_cell.length_b   1.000
_cell.length_c   1.000
_cell.angle_alpha   90.00
_cell.angle_beta   90.00
_cell.angle_gamma   90.00
#
_symmetry.space_group_name_H-M   'P 1'
#
loop_
_entity.id
_entity.type
_entity.pdbx_description
1 polymer ?
#
loop_
_entity_poly.entity_id
_entity_poly.type
_entity_poly.pdbx_seq_one_letter_code
_entity_poly.pdbx_strand_id
1 'polypeptide(L)'
;MRYLFAFLILLIPFGMDATAQSRDILGVGRLFSNDRLGDGSDRFQSGSYVRSYVRGPSDWDGSAQTFGTIREYRLRSAIISSDRFGAPPGDRPYVGVLSLGVHSHFGQDIFRGSVGLDITGFGPQTGVSNFQERTHDRLGMARVRLVDTQLGNAFHLGLTAEVAEVLSLPQGFMARPFAELQIGPEDVARVGADVFIGANMASDILIRDVTTGQLYRGTENPDITGFALVLGADMAAVVDSVYLPEERGVKALDRRARLRAGVHWQSESDMSVFYGLTYLSPEFADQPEGQVTGSLKLNFNF
;
A
#
# COMPACT_ATOMS: atom_id res chain seq x y z
N MET A 1 -8.27 -15.54 -30.72
CA MET A 1 -6.84 -15.86 -30.94
C MET A 1 -6.11 -15.45 -29.66
N ARG A 2 -5.78 -16.41 -28.82
CA ARG A 2 -5.06 -16.19 -27.56
C ARG A 2 -3.57 -16.05 -27.86
N TYR A 3 -3.01 -14.88 -27.62
CA TYR A 3 -1.57 -14.70 -27.67
C TYR A 3 -0.95 -15.21 -26.37
N LEU A 4 -0.28 -16.35 -26.48
CA LEU A 4 0.59 -16.91 -25.45
C LEU A 4 1.85 -16.03 -25.39
N PHE A 5 1.96 -15.13 -24.44
CA PHE A 5 3.25 -14.52 -24.10
C PHE A 5 4.01 -15.51 -23.23
N ALA A 6 4.94 -16.23 -23.83
CA ALA A 6 5.92 -17.02 -23.10
C ALA A 6 6.91 -16.06 -22.42
N PHE A 7 6.76 -15.83 -21.15
CA PHE A 7 7.74 -15.15 -20.31
C PHE A 7 8.90 -16.13 -20.05
N LEU A 8 10.02 -15.90 -20.72
CA LEU A 8 11.27 -16.60 -20.47
C LEU A 8 11.79 -16.14 -19.10
N ILE A 9 11.54 -16.92 -18.04
CA ILE A 9 12.16 -16.70 -16.73
C ILE A 9 13.64 -17.08 -16.89
N LEU A 10 14.49 -16.08 -17.03
CA LEU A 10 15.94 -16.24 -16.92
C LEU A 10 16.23 -16.63 -15.45
N LEU A 11 16.41 -17.92 -15.20
CA LEU A 11 17.00 -18.43 -13.98
C LEU A 11 18.46 -17.99 -13.94
N ILE A 12 18.72 -16.82 -13.40
CA ILE A 12 20.07 -16.41 -13.01
C ILE A 12 20.42 -17.29 -11.79
N PRO A 13 21.46 -18.11 -11.83
CA PRO A 13 21.92 -18.83 -10.64
C PRO A 13 22.48 -17.78 -9.68
N PHE A 14 21.70 -17.39 -8.69
CA PHE A 14 22.21 -16.63 -7.56
C PHE A 14 23.10 -17.57 -6.76
N GLY A 15 24.42 -17.42 -6.91
CA GLY A 15 25.38 -17.91 -5.94
C GLY A 15 25.07 -17.27 -4.59
N MET A 16 24.33 -17.96 -3.75
CA MET A 16 24.13 -17.55 -2.36
C MET A 16 25.37 -17.98 -1.59
N ASP A 17 26.33 -17.07 -1.43
CA ASP A 17 27.22 -17.12 -0.29
C ASP A 17 26.37 -16.90 0.96
N ALA A 18 25.92 -18.01 1.54
CA ALA A 18 25.15 -18.00 2.77
C ALA A 18 26.07 -17.83 3.99
N THR A 19 26.77 -16.70 4.05
CA THR A 19 27.20 -16.19 5.36
C THR A 19 25.91 -15.64 6.00
N ALA A 20 25.47 -16.28 7.08
CA ALA A 20 24.32 -15.82 7.87
C ALA A 20 24.69 -14.51 8.56
N GLN A 21 24.70 -13.41 7.79
CA GLN A 21 24.84 -12.07 8.35
C GLN A 21 23.62 -11.83 9.24
N SER A 22 23.82 -11.54 10.51
CA SER A 22 22.75 -11.21 11.44
C SER A 22 22.00 -10.01 10.87
N ARG A 23 20.69 -10.18 10.67
CA ARG A 23 19.83 -9.09 10.19
C ARG A 23 18.99 -8.60 11.34
N ASP A 24 19.16 -7.35 11.69
CA ASP A 24 18.40 -6.69 12.73
C ASP A 24 17.13 -6.05 12.18
N ILE A 25 16.21 -5.72 13.06
CA ILE A 25 15.04 -4.92 12.72
C ILE A 25 15.49 -3.47 12.61
N LEU A 26 15.51 -2.94 11.40
CA LEU A 26 15.85 -1.54 11.11
C LEU A 26 14.70 -0.59 11.39
N GLY A 27 13.47 -1.11 11.36
CA GLY A 27 12.28 -0.34 11.66
C GLY A 27 10.98 -1.13 11.47
N VAL A 28 9.89 -0.52 11.94
CA VAL A 28 8.53 -1.05 11.80
C VAL A 28 7.61 0.02 11.24
N GLY A 29 7.34 -0.10 9.94
CA GLY A 29 6.35 0.73 9.27
C GLY A 29 4.93 0.30 9.63
N ARG A 30 4.01 1.27 9.75
CA ARG A 30 2.57 1.04 9.96
C ARG A 30 1.80 2.12 9.23
N LEU A 31 0.63 1.77 8.71
CA LEU A 31 -0.33 2.73 8.24
C LEU A 31 -1.74 2.17 8.44
N PHE A 32 -2.60 2.95 9.05
CA PHE A 32 -4.04 2.71 9.11
C PHE A 32 -4.72 3.69 8.19
N SER A 33 -5.55 3.22 7.27
CA SER A 33 -6.33 4.06 6.36
C SER A 33 -7.80 3.71 6.49
N ASN A 34 -8.65 4.72 6.47
CA ASN A 34 -10.09 4.53 6.58
C ASN A 34 -10.81 5.74 5.95
N ASP A 35 -11.93 5.49 5.28
CA ASP A 35 -12.74 6.51 4.65
C ASP A 35 -13.40 7.46 5.66
N ARG A 36 -13.71 7.00 6.87
CA ARG A 36 -14.22 7.89 7.94
C ARG A 36 -13.21 8.95 8.39
N LEU A 37 -11.92 8.71 8.20
CA LEU A 37 -10.87 9.71 8.42
C LEU A 37 -10.72 10.67 7.23
N GLY A 38 -11.42 10.40 6.12
CA GLY A 38 -11.44 11.18 4.91
C GLY A 38 -12.79 11.88 4.68
N ASP A 39 -13.65 11.30 3.87
CA ASP A 39 -14.97 11.87 3.56
C ASP A 39 -16.09 11.49 4.54
N GLY A 40 -15.81 10.66 5.52
CA GLY A 40 -16.75 10.25 6.58
C GLY A 40 -17.69 9.12 6.18
N SER A 41 -17.47 8.51 5.03
CA SER A 41 -18.26 7.40 4.49
C SER A 41 -17.87 6.04 5.08
N ASP A 42 -18.51 4.96 4.64
CA ASP A 42 -18.17 3.57 4.91
C ASP A 42 -18.48 2.76 3.64
N ARG A 43 -17.66 2.98 2.60
CA ARG A 43 -17.90 2.44 1.24
C ARG A 43 -16.59 2.28 0.47
N PHE A 44 -16.63 1.51 -0.61
CA PHE A 44 -15.53 1.25 -1.54
C PHE A 44 -14.25 0.79 -0.81
N GLN A 45 -13.19 1.56 -0.79
CA GLN A 45 -11.98 1.29 -0.01
C GLN A 45 -12.19 1.73 1.45
N SER A 46 -13.03 0.96 2.18
CA SER A 46 -13.58 1.34 3.48
C SER A 46 -12.51 1.40 4.58
N GLY A 47 -11.52 0.50 4.54
CA GLY A 47 -10.44 0.54 5.50
C GLY A 47 -9.28 -0.38 5.15
N SER A 48 -8.08 -0.03 5.58
CA SER A 48 -6.92 -0.89 5.49
C SER A 48 -5.96 -0.66 6.65
N TYR A 49 -5.20 -1.70 6.98
CA TYR A 49 -4.08 -1.64 7.89
C TYR A 49 -2.90 -2.40 7.31
N VAL A 50 -1.74 -1.78 7.32
CA VAL A 50 -0.50 -2.42 6.91
C VAL A 50 0.53 -2.30 8.03
N ARG A 51 1.31 -3.36 8.20
CA ARG A 51 2.47 -3.42 9.10
C ARG A 51 3.63 -4.07 8.38
N SER A 52 4.76 -3.38 8.36
CA SER A 52 5.98 -3.78 7.66
C SER A 52 7.13 -3.85 8.64
N TYR A 53 7.77 -5.02 8.75
CA TYR A 53 9.01 -5.20 9.48
C TYR A 53 10.15 -5.13 8.48
N VAL A 54 10.96 -4.07 8.57
CA VAL A 54 12.15 -3.89 7.72
C VAL A 54 13.37 -4.45 8.45
N ARG A 55 14.09 -5.33 7.79
CA ARG A 55 15.29 -5.98 8.32
C ARG A 55 16.47 -5.83 7.36
N GLY A 56 17.64 -5.60 7.90
CA GLY A 56 18.88 -5.44 7.16
C GLY A 56 20.11 -5.53 8.05
N PRO A 57 21.29 -5.15 7.54
CA PRO A 57 22.51 -5.07 8.34
C PRO A 57 22.33 -4.14 9.54
N SER A 58 22.91 -4.50 10.69
CA SER A 58 22.83 -3.70 11.93
C SER A 58 23.52 -2.34 11.84
N ASP A 59 24.49 -2.23 10.93
CA ASP A 59 25.28 -1.03 10.63
C ASP A 59 24.73 -0.22 9.44
N TRP A 60 23.48 -0.47 9.03
CA TRP A 60 22.87 0.26 7.93
C TRP A 60 22.69 1.75 8.25
N ASP A 61 23.22 2.59 7.39
CA ASP A 61 23.33 4.05 7.53
C ASP A 61 22.27 4.85 6.73
N GLY A 62 21.25 4.19 6.20
CA GLY A 62 20.25 4.81 5.31
C GLY A 62 20.63 4.80 3.83
N SER A 63 21.81 4.29 3.48
CA SER A 63 22.27 4.21 2.09
C SER A 63 21.50 3.15 1.29
N ALA A 64 21.47 3.34 -0.02
CA ALA A 64 20.93 2.36 -0.94
C ALA A 64 21.74 1.07 -0.91
N GLN A 65 21.07 -0.07 -0.98
CA GLN A 65 21.68 -1.40 -0.84
C GLN A 65 21.43 -2.25 -2.09
N THR A 66 22.19 -3.33 -2.23
CA THR A 66 21.95 -4.33 -3.27
C THR A 66 20.69 -5.12 -2.99
N PHE A 67 20.12 -5.70 -4.05
CA PHE A 67 18.93 -6.55 -3.95
C PHE A 67 19.12 -7.67 -2.90
N GLY A 68 18.10 -7.90 -2.07
CA GLY A 68 18.09 -8.92 -1.04
C GLY A 68 18.78 -8.52 0.28
N THR A 69 19.47 -7.38 0.36
CA THR A 69 20.10 -6.89 1.60
C THR A 69 19.06 -6.36 2.57
N ILE A 70 18.21 -5.43 2.13
CA ILE A 70 17.09 -4.92 2.93
C ILE A 70 15.84 -5.69 2.57
N ARG A 71 15.21 -6.31 3.57
CA ARG A 71 13.99 -7.10 3.42
C ARG A 71 12.87 -6.54 4.27
N GLU A 72 11.70 -6.46 3.69
CA GLU A 72 10.46 -6.12 4.35
C GLU A 72 9.57 -7.36 4.45
N TYR A 73 9.02 -7.61 5.62
CA TYR A 73 7.96 -8.59 5.87
C TYR A 73 6.67 -7.81 6.12
N ARG A 74 5.74 -7.91 5.18
CA ARG A 74 4.51 -7.12 5.16
C ARG A 74 3.31 -7.96 5.55
N LEU A 75 2.53 -7.46 6.51
CA LEU A 75 1.18 -7.91 6.81
C LEU A 75 0.21 -6.80 6.40
N ARG A 76 -0.78 -7.11 5.57
CA ARG A 76 -1.83 -6.16 5.17
C ARG A 76 -3.19 -6.78 5.40
N SER A 77 -4.13 -5.99 5.93
CA SER A 77 -5.56 -6.29 5.97
C SER A 77 -6.31 -5.15 5.30
N ALA A 78 -7.38 -5.47 4.56
CA ALA A 78 -8.22 -4.43 3.95
C ALA A 78 -9.69 -4.86 3.92
N ILE A 79 -10.56 -3.85 3.91
CA ILE A 79 -11.99 -3.96 3.79
C ILE A 79 -12.40 -3.18 2.56
N ILE A 80 -13.04 -3.87 1.63
CA ILE A 80 -13.61 -3.32 0.42
C ILE A 80 -15.12 -3.53 0.52
N SER A 81 -15.91 -2.47 0.38
CA SER A 81 -17.36 -2.48 0.60
C SER A 81 -18.10 -1.89 -0.60
N SER A 82 -19.38 -2.23 -0.74
CA SER A 82 -20.26 -1.58 -1.69
C SER A 82 -20.75 -0.23 -1.15
N ASP A 83 -21.24 0.61 -2.03
CA ASP A 83 -21.94 1.84 -1.64
C ASP A 83 -23.39 1.55 -1.25
N ARG A 84 -24.07 0.69 -2.01
CA ARG A 84 -25.49 0.40 -1.86
C ARG A 84 -25.74 -0.85 -1.05
N PHE A 85 -26.78 -0.80 -0.22
CA PHE A 85 -27.21 -1.96 0.56
C PHE A 85 -27.60 -3.13 -0.34
N GLY A 86 -27.09 -4.33 -0.07
CA GLY A 86 -27.38 -5.54 -0.84
C GLY A 86 -26.51 -5.71 -2.08
N ALA A 87 -25.50 -4.86 -2.32
CA ALA A 87 -24.62 -4.88 -3.49
C ALA A 87 -25.41 -5.27 -4.77
N PRO A 88 -26.34 -4.43 -5.24
CA PRO A 88 -27.13 -4.74 -6.42
C PRO A 88 -26.22 -4.93 -7.65
N PRO A 89 -26.72 -5.55 -8.72
CA PRO A 89 -25.95 -5.72 -9.96
C PRO A 89 -25.30 -4.38 -10.39
N GLY A 90 -24.03 -4.42 -10.74
CA GLY A 90 -23.22 -3.25 -11.10
C GLY A 90 -22.52 -2.57 -9.92
N ASP A 91 -22.83 -2.92 -8.66
CA ASP A 91 -22.08 -2.49 -7.50
C ASP A 91 -21.07 -3.56 -7.07
N ARG A 92 -19.95 -3.12 -6.48
CA ARG A 92 -18.89 -4.04 -6.04
C ARG A 92 -19.33 -4.89 -4.85
N PRO A 93 -18.91 -6.15 -4.77
CA PRO A 93 -19.15 -6.99 -3.62
C PRO A 93 -18.30 -6.55 -2.42
N TYR A 94 -18.72 -6.98 -1.22
CA TYR A 94 -17.87 -6.89 -0.03
C TYR A 94 -16.68 -7.86 -0.17
N VAL A 95 -15.49 -7.39 0.25
CA VAL A 95 -14.26 -8.22 0.28
C VAL A 95 -13.46 -7.92 1.54
N GLY A 96 -13.30 -8.92 2.40
CA GLY A 96 -12.29 -8.90 3.44
C GLY A 96 -10.98 -9.47 2.88
N VAL A 97 -9.89 -8.73 2.98
CA VAL A 97 -8.57 -9.08 2.43
C VAL A 97 -7.56 -9.25 3.53
N LEU A 98 -6.73 -10.29 3.45
CA LEU A 98 -5.56 -10.48 4.29
C LEU A 98 -4.38 -10.90 3.39
N SER A 99 -3.25 -10.20 3.49
CA SER A 99 -2.06 -10.45 2.67
C SER A 99 -0.81 -10.54 3.54
N LEU A 100 0.07 -11.47 3.18
CA LEU A 100 1.41 -11.62 3.72
C LEU A 100 2.42 -11.54 2.58
N GLY A 101 3.44 -10.71 2.73
CA GLY A 101 4.43 -10.50 1.68
C GLY A 101 5.85 -10.40 2.19
N VAL A 102 6.78 -10.66 1.27
CA VAL A 102 8.22 -10.43 1.44
C VAL A 102 8.69 -9.57 0.29
N HIS A 103 9.28 -8.42 0.62
CA HIS A 103 9.76 -7.46 -0.36
C HIS A 103 11.25 -7.20 -0.13
N SER A 104 11.99 -6.94 -1.20
CA SER A 104 13.36 -6.46 -1.13
C SER A 104 13.41 -5.01 -1.58
N HIS A 105 14.05 -4.17 -0.77
CA HIS A 105 14.36 -2.78 -1.11
C HIS A 105 15.82 -2.69 -1.54
N PHE A 106 16.08 -2.00 -2.64
CA PHE A 106 17.42 -1.86 -3.21
C PHE A 106 17.57 -0.53 -3.93
N GLY A 107 18.79 -0.18 -4.30
CA GLY A 107 19.04 1.06 -5.04
C GLY A 107 20.51 1.34 -5.24
N GLN A 108 20.76 2.42 -5.95
CA GLN A 108 22.08 3.00 -6.17
C GLN A 108 21.92 4.48 -6.44
N ASP A 109 22.74 5.31 -5.85
CA ASP A 109 22.70 6.77 -5.97
C ASP A 109 21.29 7.32 -5.69
N ILE A 110 20.66 7.94 -6.67
CA ILE A 110 19.29 8.46 -6.59
C ILE A 110 18.22 7.40 -6.84
N PHE A 111 18.58 6.26 -7.41
CA PHE A 111 17.65 5.20 -7.77
C PHE A 111 17.20 4.41 -6.54
N ARG A 112 15.91 4.14 -6.45
CA ARG A 112 15.30 3.26 -5.45
C ARG A 112 14.40 2.26 -6.14
N GLY A 113 14.49 1.02 -5.73
CA GLY A 113 13.64 -0.06 -6.21
C GLY A 113 13.10 -0.91 -5.08
N SER A 114 11.94 -1.49 -5.29
CA SER A 114 11.42 -2.57 -4.47
C SER A 114 10.78 -3.64 -5.35
N VAL A 115 10.97 -4.90 -4.97
CA VAL A 115 10.28 -6.05 -5.58
C VAL A 115 9.80 -6.95 -4.46
N GLY A 116 8.55 -7.38 -4.53
CA GLY A 116 7.93 -8.21 -3.51
C GLY A 116 7.00 -9.27 -4.06
N LEU A 117 6.85 -10.31 -3.28
CA LEU A 117 5.89 -11.38 -3.48
C LEU A 117 4.93 -11.41 -2.30
N ASP A 118 3.64 -11.47 -2.59
CA ASP A 118 2.56 -11.51 -1.62
C ASP A 118 1.69 -12.75 -1.83
N ILE A 119 1.21 -13.35 -0.74
CA ILE A 119 0.09 -14.29 -0.75
C ILE A 119 -1.10 -13.54 -0.18
N THR A 120 -2.13 -13.36 -1.00
CA THR A 120 -3.34 -12.64 -0.64
C THR A 120 -4.52 -13.60 -0.56
N GLY A 121 -5.12 -13.72 0.61
CA GLY A 121 -6.39 -14.39 0.84
C GLY A 121 -7.53 -13.39 0.91
N PHE A 122 -8.70 -13.76 0.41
CA PHE A 122 -9.92 -12.98 0.57
C PHE A 122 -11.15 -13.85 0.77
N GLY A 123 -12.25 -13.22 1.14
CA GLY A 123 -13.49 -13.87 1.51
C GLY A 123 -13.63 -14.14 3.02
N PRO A 124 -14.68 -14.89 3.42
CA PRO A 124 -14.99 -15.19 4.83
C PRO A 124 -13.84 -15.81 5.62
N GLN A 125 -13.00 -16.61 4.97
CA GLN A 125 -11.85 -17.30 5.59
C GLN A 125 -10.83 -16.36 6.23
N THR A 126 -10.77 -15.10 5.79
CA THR A 126 -9.83 -14.10 6.35
C THR A 126 -10.22 -13.66 7.74
N GLY A 127 -11.48 -13.83 8.16
CA GLY A 127 -12.03 -13.35 9.42
C GLY A 127 -12.18 -11.82 9.50
N VAL A 128 -11.82 -11.08 8.45
CA VAL A 128 -11.85 -9.61 8.41
C VAL A 128 -13.27 -9.08 8.57
N SER A 129 -14.26 -9.70 7.89
CA SER A 129 -15.67 -9.35 8.03
C SER A 129 -16.16 -9.52 9.47
N ASN A 130 -15.86 -10.65 10.10
CA ASN A 130 -16.23 -10.92 11.50
C ASN A 130 -15.56 -9.92 12.46
N PHE A 131 -14.32 -9.52 12.19
CA PHE A 131 -13.63 -8.50 12.97
C PHE A 131 -14.31 -7.15 12.83
N GLN A 132 -14.68 -6.73 11.63
CA GLN A 132 -15.41 -5.48 11.39
C GLN A 132 -16.77 -5.48 12.09
N GLU A 133 -17.57 -6.53 11.96
CA GLU A 133 -18.87 -6.65 12.63
C GLU A 133 -18.75 -6.49 14.15
N ARG A 134 -17.83 -7.25 14.78
CA ARG A 134 -17.59 -7.16 16.22
C ARG A 134 -17.14 -5.77 16.66
N THR A 135 -16.38 -5.08 15.81
CA THR A 135 -15.91 -3.72 16.10
C THR A 135 -17.08 -2.74 16.02
N HIS A 136 -17.92 -2.83 14.98
CA HIS A 136 -19.11 -2.01 14.86
C HIS A 136 -20.09 -2.21 16.02
N ASP A 137 -20.35 -3.47 16.41
CA ASP A 137 -21.22 -3.78 17.57
C ASP A 137 -20.68 -3.17 18.86
N ARG A 138 -19.37 -3.28 19.12
CA ARG A 138 -18.73 -2.73 20.32
C ARG A 138 -18.75 -1.20 20.39
N LEU A 139 -18.66 -0.55 19.25
CA LEU A 139 -18.64 0.91 19.12
C LEU A 139 -20.03 1.51 18.91
N GLY A 140 -21.09 0.70 18.86
CA GLY A 140 -22.45 1.15 18.58
C GLY A 140 -22.62 1.74 17.18
N MET A 141 -21.79 1.30 16.22
CA MET A 141 -21.84 1.74 14.84
C MET A 141 -22.93 0.97 14.06
N ALA A 142 -23.33 1.49 12.90
CA ALA A 142 -24.24 0.78 12.02
C ALA A 142 -23.68 -0.61 11.67
N ARG A 143 -24.59 -1.60 11.53
CA ARG A 143 -24.19 -2.94 11.12
C ARG A 143 -23.48 -2.90 9.77
N VAL A 144 -22.46 -3.76 9.64
CA VAL A 144 -21.76 -3.94 8.36
C VAL A 144 -22.77 -4.34 7.30
N ARG A 145 -22.85 -3.53 6.27
CA ARG A 145 -23.68 -3.85 5.12
C ARG A 145 -22.95 -4.97 4.37
N LEU A 146 -23.58 -6.13 4.13
CA LEU A 146 -23.20 -6.99 3.00
C LEU A 146 -22.19 -8.13 3.24
N VAL A 147 -22.01 -8.60 4.46
CA VAL A 147 -21.27 -9.86 4.67
C VAL A 147 -21.84 -11.01 3.82
N ASP A 148 -23.16 -11.02 3.60
CA ASP A 148 -23.86 -12.06 2.82
C ASP A 148 -23.57 -12.01 1.32
N THR A 149 -23.06 -10.88 0.80
CA THR A 149 -22.74 -10.71 -0.63
C THR A 149 -21.24 -10.69 -0.92
N GLN A 150 -20.41 -11.03 0.07
CA GLN A 150 -18.96 -10.98 -0.12
C GLN A 150 -18.46 -11.99 -1.18
N LEU A 151 -17.27 -11.70 -1.71
CA LEU A 151 -16.58 -12.66 -2.58
C LEU A 151 -16.27 -13.95 -1.81
N GLY A 152 -16.34 -15.05 -2.54
CA GLY A 152 -15.99 -16.37 -2.01
C GLY A 152 -14.52 -16.47 -1.60
N ASN A 153 -14.18 -17.51 -0.85
CA ASN A 153 -12.81 -17.76 -0.41
C ASN A 153 -11.88 -18.05 -1.59
N ALA A 154 -10.79 -17.30 -1.68
CA ALA A 154 -9.73 -17.56 -2.64
C ALA A 154 -8.36 -17.11 -2.11
N PHE A 155 -7.30 -17.61 -2.75
CA PHE A 155 -5.91 -17.18 -2.55
C PHE A 155 -5.30 -16.82 -3.89
N HIS A 156 -4.57 -15.71 -3.92
CA HIS A 156 -3.80 -15.26 -5.08
C HIS A 156 -2.36 -14.99 -4.68
N LEU A 157 -1.45 -15.36 -5.57
CA LEU A 157 -0.07 -14.88 -5.52
C LEU A 157 -0.03 -13.51 -6.18
N GLY A 158 0.71 -12.60 -5.57
CA GLY A 158 0.94 -11.26 -6.09
C GLY A 158 2.42 -10.97 -6.26
N LEU A 159 2.74 -10.24 -7.31
CA LEU A 159 4.05 -9.62 -7.54
C LEU A 159 3.85 -8.11 -7.53
N THR A 160 4.69 -7.41 -6.78
CA THR A 160 4.76 -5.94 -6.81
C THR A 160 6.18 -5.51 -7.13
N ALA A 161 6.34 -4.57 -8.05
CA ALA A 161 7.61 -3.94 -8.35
C ALA A 161 7.43 -2.42 -8.43
N GLU A 162 8.26 -1.66 -7.75
CA GLU A 162 8.32 -0.21 -7.85
C GLU A 162 9.76 0.22 -8.17
N VAL A 163 9.90 1.20 -9.06
CA VAL A 163 11.13 1.92 -9.30
C VAL A 163 10.88 3.42 -9.12
N ALA A 164 11.81 4.12 -8.49
CA ALA A 164 11.71 5.53 -8.23
C ALA A 164 13.08 6.20 -8.26
N GLU A 165 13.10 7.50 -8.48
CA GLU A 165 14.27 8.34 -8.30
C GLU A 165 14.04 9.29 -7.12
N VAL A 166 15.05 9.51 -6.31
CA VAL A 166 15.04 10.47 -5.19
C VAL A 166 15.88 11.69 -5.58
N LEU A 167 15.19 12.75 -5.97
CA LEU A 167 15.80 13.99 -6.45
C LEU A 167 15.75 15.04 -5.33
N SER A 168 16.92 15.31 -4.72
CA SER A 168 17.05 16.42 -3.78
C SER A 168 17.12 17.75 -4.54
N LEU A 169 16.17 18.63 -4.28
CA LEU A 169 16.04 19.92 -4.93
C LEU A 169 16.41 21.05 -3.94
N PRO A 170 16.72 22.27 -4.43
CA PRO A 170 16.99 23.40 -3.55
C PRO A 170 15.84 23.69 -2.56
N GLN A 171 16.14 24.39 -1.46
CA GLN A 171 15.18 24.88 -0.47
C GLN A 171 14.44 23.78 0.32
N GLY A 172 15.03 22.57 0.45
CA GLY A 172 14.44 21.47 1.23
C GLY A 172 13.31 20.71 0.50
N PHE A 173 13.24 20.84 -0.82
CA PHE A 173 12.36 20.02 -1.62
C PHE A 173 13.03 18.69 -1.98
N MET A 174 12.23 17.64 -2.01
CA MET A 174 12.61 16.34 -2.55
C MET A 174 11.49 15.85 -3.48
N ALA A 175 11.82 15.50 -4.72
CA ALA A 175 10.88 14.90 -5.66
C ALA A 175 11.18 13.42 -5.83
N ARG A 176 10.12 12.61 -5.95
CA ARG A 176 10.21 11.16 -6.11
C ARG A 176 9.27 10.69 -7.24
N PRO A 177 9.65 10.86 -8.52
CA PRO A 177 8.95 10.19 -9.61
C PRO A 177 9.07 8.68 -9.47
N PHE A 178 8.03 7.94 -9.86
CA PHE A 178 8.00 6.48 -9.75
C PHE A 178 7.19 5.82 -10.86
N ALA A 179 7.49 4.54 -11.08
CA ALA A 179 6.65 3.60 -11.81
C ALA A 179 6.46 2.34 -10.96
N GLU A 180 5.24 1.80 -10.96
CA GLU A 180 4.84 0.62 -10.19
C GLU A 180 4.13 -0.37 -11.10
N LEU A 181 4.39 -1.66 -10.90
CA LEU A 181 3.69 -2.78 -11.50
C LEU A 181 3.17 -3.69 -10.38
N GLN A 182 1.90 -4.06 -10.47
CA GLN A 182 1.27 -5.07 -9.62
C GLN A 182 0.66 -6.15 -10.53
N ILE A 183 0.87 -7.41 -10.19
CA ILE A 183 0.29 -8.57 -10.87
C ILE A 183 -0.27 -9.49 -9.79
N GLY A 184 -1.51 -9.95 -9.94
CA GLY A 184 -2.13 -10.89 -9.00
C GLY A 184 -3.59 -10.62 -8.71
N PRO A 185 -3.99 -10.19 -7.52
CA PRO A 185 -5.37 -9.81 -7.25
C PRO A 185 -5.87 -8.64 -8.11
N GLU A 186 -4.97 -7.75 -8.48
CA GLU A 186 -5.17 -6.72 -9.50
C GLU A 186 -3.93 -6.66 -10.39
N ASP A 187 -4.15 -6.56 -11.69
CA ASP A 187 -3.11 -6.34 -12.68
C ASP A 187 -3.09 -4.86 -13.05
N VAL A 188 -2.09 -4.13 -12.53
CA VAL A 188 -2.04 -2.67 -12.58
C VAL A 188 -0.63 -2.20 -12.92
N ALA A 189 -0.54 -1.30 -13.91
CA ALA A 189 0.67 -0.51 -14.16
C ALA A 189 0.40 0.97 -13.81
N ARG A 190 1.29 1.58 -13.05
CA ARG A 190 1.10 2.92 -12.48
C ARG A 190 2.33 3.79 -12.67
N VAL A 191 2.12 5.07 -12.91
CA VAL A 191 3.16 6.08 -12.92
C VAL A 191 2.71 7.31 -12.12
N GLY A 192 3.65 7.96 -11.46
CA GLY A 192 3.33 9.13 -10.65
C GLY A 192 4.56 9.81 -10.09
N ALA A 193 4.30 10.75 -9.18
CA ALA A 193 5.35 11.43 -8.43
C ALA A 193 4.85 11.85 -7.05
N ASP A 194 5.78 11.91 -6.10
CA ASP A 194 5.60 12.49 -4.77
C ASP A 194 6.61 13.64 -4.59
N VAL A 195 6.19 14.70 -3.92
CA VAL A 195 7.03 15.83 -3.55
C VAL A 195 7.00 16.00 -2.04
N PHE A 196 8.16 16.08 -1.43
CA PHE A 196 8.33 16.33 -0.01
C PHE A 196 8.89 17.75 0.19
N ILE A 197 8.40 18.44 1.22
CA ILE A 197 8.79 19.79 1.57
C ILE A 197 9.08 19.82 3.07
N GLY A 198 10.29 20.14 3.47
CA GLY A 198 10.72 20.20 4.87
C GLY A 198 11.75 19.14 5.24
N ALA A 199 11.51 18.34 6.27
CA ALA A 199 12.45 17.32 6.74
C ALA A 199 12.81 16.32 5.63
N ASN A 200 14.10 16.09 5.42
CA ASN A 200 14.59 15.23 4.32
C ASN A 200 14.52 13.76 4.72
N MET A 201 13.62 13.02 4.13
CA MET A 201 13.41 11.58 4.36
C MET A 201 14.12 10.68 3.34
N ALA A 202 15.11 11.18 2.60
CA ALA A 202 15.79 10.42 1.55
C ALA A 202 16.55 9.18 2.05
N SER A 203 16.96 9.18 3.33
CA SER A 203 17.63 8.05 3.98
C SER A 203 16.68 7.00 4.56
N ASP A 204 15.36 7.26 4.58
CA ASP A 204 14.39 6.28 5.05
C ASP A 204 13.97 5.31 3.96
N ILE A 205 13.58 4.11 4.37
CA ILE A 205 12.84 3.20 3.50
C ILE A 205 11.37 3.67 3.47
N LEU A 206 11.02 4.36 2.38
CA LEU A 206 9.65 4.81 2.12
C LEU A 206 8.89 3.72 1.38
N ILE A 207 7.82 3.25 1.99
CA ILE A 207 6.98 2.17 1.49
C ILE A 207 5.66 2.74 1.01
N ARG A 208 5.24 2.37 -0.20
CA ARG A 208 3.96 2.79 -0.76
C ARG A 208 2.83 1.89 -0.28
N ASP A 209 1.78 2.49 0.28
CA ASP A 209 0.54 1.79 0.59
C ASP A 209 -0.23 1.44 -0.68
N VAL A 210 -0.65 0.18 -0.78
CA VAL A 210 -1.33 -0.36 -1.97
C VAL A 210 -2.64 0.38 -2.26
N THR A 211 -3.41 0.68 -1.22
CA THR A 211 -4.74 1.30 -1.35
C THR A 211 -4.64 2.78 -1.66
N THR A 212 -3.99 3.54 -0.79
CA THR A 212 -4.00 5.01 -0.84
C THR A 212 -2.84 5.60 -1.63
N GLY A 213 -1.78 4.82 -1.86
CA GLY A 213 -0.53 5.32 -2.45
C GLY A 213 0.28 6.22 -1.53
N GLN A 214 -0.17 6.47 -0.30
CA GLN A 214 0.60 7.22 0.69
C GLN A 214 1.93 6.51 0.96
N LEU A 215 2.98 7.31 1.11
CA LEU A 215 4.29 6.79 1.50
C LEU A 215 4.38 6.83 3.03
N TYR A 216 4.55 5.65 3.64
CA TYR A 216 4.84 5.53 5.05
C TYR A 216 6.29 5.07 5.27
N ARG A 217 6.85 5.49 6.38
CA ARG A 217 8.24 5.18 6.72
C ARG A 217 8.33 3.77 7.27
N GLY A 218 9.09 2.91 6.61
CA GLY A 218 9.45 1.57 7.08
C GLY A 218 10.60 1.59 8.08
N THR A 219 11.51 2.58 7.93
CA THR A 219 12.54 2.95 8.87
C THR A 219 12.38 4.40 9.25
N GLU A 220 12.89 4.80 10.41
CA GLU A 220 12.86 6.18 10.88
C GLU A 220 14.26 6.56 11.35
N ASN A 221 14.93 7.41 10.58
CA ASN A 221 16.22 7.95 10.98
C ASN A 221 16.00 8.92 12.16
N PRO A 222 16.61 8.70 13.33
CA PRO A 222 16.42 9.57 14.51
C PRO A 222 16.98 10.99 14.31
N ASP A 223 17.91 11.18 13.38
CA ASP A 223 18.49 12.49 13.07
C ASP A 223 17.54 13.38 12.24
N ILE A 224 16.44 12.82 11.72
CA ILE A 224 15.46 13.57 10.94
C ILE A 224 14.31 13.97 11.86
N THR A 225 14.28 15.21 12.29
CA THR A 225 13.22 15.78 13.14
C THR A 225 12.45 16.89 12.42
N GLY A 226 11.27 17.23 12.93
CA GLY A 226 10.43 18.29 12.40
C GLY A 226 9.34 17.79 11.46
N PHE A 227 8.89 18.64 10.57
CA PHE A 227 7.76 18.39 9.67
C PHE A 227 8.23 18.17 8.23
N ALA A 228 7.55 17.25 7.53
CA ALA A 228 7.59 17.15 6.08
C ALA A 228 6.17 17.09 5.53
N LEU A 229 5.83 18.04 4.67
CA LEU A 229 4.62 17.98 3.84
C LEU A 229 4.89 17.06 2.65
N VAL A 230 3.95 16.19 2.34
CA VAL A 230 3.98 15.31 1.17
C VAL A 230 2.79 15.62 0.28
N LEU A 231 3.07 15.83 -0.99
CA LEU A 231 2.06 15.97 -2.05
C LEU A 231 2.36 14.93 -3.11
N GLY A 232 1.34 14.25 -3.64
CA GLY A 232 1.56 13.24 -4.66
C GLY A 232 0.37 13.02 -5.57
N ALA A 233 0.67 12.53 -6.77
CA ALA A 233 -0.32 12.15 -7.75
C ALA A 233 0.16 10.95 -8.55
N ASP A 234 -0.77 10.10 -8.97
CA ASP A 234 -0.49 9.01 -9.90
C ASP A 234 -1.69 8.64 -10.76
N MET A 235 -1.38 7.98 -11.87
CA MET A 235 -2.34 7.37 -12.78
C MET A 235 -1.99 5.90 -12.99
N ALA A 236 -3.01 5.06 -13.06
CA ALA A 236 -2.89 3.64 -13.30
C ALA A 236 -3.64 3.22 -14.56
N ALA A 237 -3.04 2.30 -15.31
CA ALA A 237 -3.74 1.44 -16.25
C ALA A 237 -4.08 0.13 -15.53
N VAL A 238 -5.34 -0.27 -15.56
CA VAL A 238 -5.87 -1.48 -14.92
C VAL A 238 -6.23 -2.48 -16.01
N VAL A 239 -5.68 -3.69 -15.91
CA VAL A 239 -5.91 -4.76 -16.89
C VAL A 239 -6.96 -5.73 -16.36
N ASP A 240 -6.89 -6.06 -15.06
CA ASP A 240 -7.80 -6.99 -14.39
C ASP A 240 -7.91 -6.66 -12.90
N SER A 241 -9.03 -7.05 -12.27
CA SER A 241 -9.26 -6.93 -10.84
C SER A 241 -10.24 -7.98 -10.35
N VAL A 242 -9.78 -8.91 -9.53
CA VAL A 242 -10.66 -9.92 -8.90
C VAL A 242 -11.67 -9.29 -7.93
N TYR A 243 -11.43 -8.04 -7.50
CA TYR A 243 -12.33 -7.30 -6.61
C TYR A 243 -13.51 -6.68 -7.35
N LEU A 244 -13.51 -6.68 -8.69
CA LEU A 244 -14.54 -6.12 -9.55
C LEU A 244 -15.01 -7.17 -10.56
N PRO A 245 -15.74 -8.21 -10.10
CA PRO A 245 -16.08 -9.37 -10.91
C PRO A 245 -17.12 -9.03 -11.99
N GLU A 246 -16.74 -9.17 -13.26
CA GLU A 246 -17.62 -8.92 -14.41
C GLU A 246 -18.87 -9.84 -14.41
N GLU A 247 -18.75 -11.07 -13.90
CA GLU A 247 -19.87 -12.01 -13.76
C GLU A 247 -20.97 -11.53 -12.81
N ARG A 248 -20.68 -10.54 -11.96
CA ARG A 248 -21.67 -9.85 -11.12
C ARG A 248 -22.12 -8.52 -11.71
N GLY A 249 -21.75 -8.24 -12.96
CA GLY A 249 -22.09 -7.00 -13.67
C GLY A 249 -21.23 -5.80 -13.27
N VAL A 250 -20.12 -5.99 -12.55
CA VAL A 250 -19.22 -4.91 -12.15
C VAL A 250 -18.19 -4.69 -13.26
N LYS A 251 -18.32 -3.58 -14.00
CA LYS A 251 -17.41 -3.24 -15.08
C LYS A 251 -16.26 -2.37 -14.55
N ALA A 252 -15.07 -2.95 -14.41
CA ALA A 252 -13.88 -2.20 -14.01
C ALA A 252 -13.55 -1.08 -15.01
N LEU A 253 -13.04 0.04 -14.51
CA LEU A 253 -12.45 1.08 -15.34
C LEU A 253 -11.00 0.74 -15.64
N ASP A 254 -10.57 0.94 -16.87
CA ASP A 254 -9.22 0.70 -17.37
C ASP A 254 -8.20 1.75 -16.89
N ARG A 255 -8.65 2.82 -16.27
CA ARG A 255 -7.83 3.90 -15.73
C ARG A 255 -8.31 4.34 -14.36
N ARG A 256 -7.36 4.53 -13.46
CA ARG A 256 -7.59 5.08 -12.11
C ARG A 256 -6.56 6.16 -11.81
N ALA A 257 -6.94 7.11 -10.95
CA ALA A 257 -6.04 8.16 -10.48
C ALA A 257 -6.13 8.30 -8.96
N ARG A 258 -5.01 8.70 -8.34
CA ARG A 258 -4.94 9.10 -6.93
C ARG A 258 -4.28 10.47 -6.81
N LEU A 259 -4.87 11.32 -5.96
CA LEU A 259 -4.25 12.56 -5.50
C LEU A 259 -4.10 12.48 -4.00
N ARG A 260 -2.94 12.83 -3.46
CA ARG A 260 -2.65 12.70 -2.04
C ARG A 260 -1.92 13.89 -1.48
N ALA A 261 -2.22 14.17 -0.23
CA ALA A 261 -1.50 15.15 0.59
C ALA A 261 -1.35 14.57 1.99
N GLY A 262 -0.23 14.85 2.65
CA GLY A 262 0.01 14.36 4.01
C GLY A 262 1.11 15.14 4.71
N VAL A 263 1.16 14.98 6.03
CA VAL A 263 2.16 15.58 6.89
C VAL A 263 2.79 14.49 7.74
N HIS A 264 4.11 14.36 7.66
CA HIS A 264 4.93 13.63 8.61
C HIS A 264 5.46 14.60 9.65
N TRP A 265 5.51 14.15 10.88
CA TRP A 265 6.17 14.83 11.99
C TRP A 265 6.96 13.83 12.81
N GLN A 266 8.17 14.22 13.21
CA GLN A 266 9.01 13.44 14.11
C GLN A 266 9.63 14.37 15.16
N SER A 267 9.55 13.94 16.43
CA SER A 267 10.19 14.63 17.55
C SER A 267 11.62 14.14 17.76
N GLU A 268 12.39 14.87 18.58
CA GLU A 268 13.72 14.45 19.05
C GLU A 268 13.67 13.22 19.99
N SER A 269 12.49 12.87 20.51
CA SER A 269 12.26 11.72 21.41
C SER A 269 11.67 10.50 20.70
N ASP A 270 11.95 10.31 19.41
CA ASP A 270 11.49 9.18 18.59
C ASP A 270 9.98 9.00 18.49
N MET A 271 9.20 10.00 18.83
CA MET A 271 7.78 10.02 18.49
C MET A 271 7.58 10.44 17.06
N SER A 272 6.80 9.68 16.30
CA SER A 272 6.44 10.09 14.94
C SER A 272 4.94 9.96 14.68
N VAL A 273 4.43 10.92 13.90
CA VAL A 273 3.03 10.98 13.47
C VAL A 273 3.00 11.23 11.97
N PHE A 274 2.10 10.57 11.29
CA PHE A 274 1.71 10.89 9.92
C PHE A 274 0.19 10.97 9.85
N TYR A 275 -0.30 11.99 9.16
CA TYR A 275 -1.68 12.07 8.71
C TYR A 275 -1.71 12.50 7.24
N GLY A 276 -2.53 11.81 6.45
CA GLY A 276 -2.67 12.12 5.02
C GLY A 276 -4.09 11.86 4.52
N LEU A 277 -4.45 12.58 3.46
CA LEU A 277 -5.69 12.42 2.71
C LEU A 277 -5.36 11.96 1.29
N THR A 278 -6.13 11.01 0.78
CA THR A 278 -6.02 10.55 -0.60
C THR A 278 -7.39 10.57 -1.27
N TYR A 279 -7.51 11.30 -2.36
CA TYR A 279 -8.61 11.16 -3.29
C TYR A 279 -8.35 9.96 -4.20
N LEU A 280 -9.30 9.04 -4.29
CA LEU A 280 -9.34 7.89 -5.18
C LEU A 280 -10.40 8.16 -6.24
N SER A 281 -10.04 8.10 -7.53
CA SER A 281 -11.03 8.18 -8.61
C SER A 281 -11.94 6.96 -8.62
N PRO A 282 -13.09 6.99 -9.32
CA PRO A 282 -13.90 5.80 -9.51
C PRO A 282 -13.09 4.61 -10.05
N GLU A 283 -13.44 3.40 -9.60
CA GLU A 283 -12.77 2.15 -9.95
C GLU A 283 -13.62 1.31 -10.93
N PHE A 284 -14.93 1.54 -10.99
CA PHE A 284 -15.87 0.83 -11.87
C PHE A 284 -16.94 1.76 -12.44
N ALA A 285 -17.59 1.36 -13.54
CA ALA A 285 -18.43 2.24 -14.35
C ALA A 285 -19.65 2.81 -13.60
N ASP A 286 -20.28 2.01 -12.74
CA ASP A 286 -21.46 2.41 -11.98
C ASP A 286 -21.13 3.04 -10.62
N GLN A 287 -19.86 3.28 -10.34
CA GLN A 287 -19.44 4.03 -9.15
C GLN A 287 -19.77 5.52 -9.35
N PRO A 288 -20.65 6.10 -8.51
CA PRO A 288 -21.19 7.43 -8.79
C PRO A 288 -20.16 8.54 -8.65
N GLU A 289 -19.16 8.35 -7.79
CA GLU A 289 -18.13 9.36 -7.50
C GLU A 289 -16.84 8.72 -6.97
N GLY A 290 -15.77 9.49 -6.92
CA GLY A 290 -14.55 9.12 -6.23
C GLY A 290 -14.74 9.13 -4.71
N GLN A 291 -13.68 8.82 -3.99
CA GLN A 291 -13.67 8.68 -2.54
C GLN A 291 -12.47 9.40 -1.95
N VAL A 292 -12.61 9.98 -0.76
CA VAL A 292 -11.49 10.50 0.03
C VAL A 292 -11.25 9.59 1.24
N THR A 293 -10.05 9.05 1.33
CA THR A 293 -9.62 8.19 2.44
C THR A 293 -8.55 8.90 3.26
N GLY A 294 -8.70 8.89 4.58
CA GLY A 294 -7.68 9.38 5.50
C GLY A 294 -6.75 8.27 5.95
N SER A 295 -5.46 8.60 6.11
CA SER A 295 -4.41 7.69 6.56
C SER A 295 -3.73 8.22 7.81
N LEU A 296 -3.48 7.36 8.80
CA LEU A 296 -2.88 7.71 10.07
C LEU A 296 -1.76 6.73 10.44
N LYS A 297 -0.64 7.26 10.90
CA LYS A 297 0.41 6.51 11.60
C LYS A 297 0.71 7.22 12.92
N LEU A 298 0.79 6.44 13.98
CA LEU A 298 1.28 6.87 15.29
C LEU A 298 2.38 5.91 15.74
N ASN A 299 3.52 6.44 16.09
CA ASN A 299 4.62 5.70 16.67
C ASN A 299 5.06 6.40 17.96
N PHE A 300 4.96 5.69 19.07
CA PHE A 300 5.39 6.15 20.38
C PHE A 300 6.41 5.14 20.90
N ASN A 301 7.66 5.53 21.04
CA ASN A 301 8.68 4.74 21.73
C ASN A 301 8.63 5.13 23.24
N PHE A 302 8.26 4.16 24.07
CA PHE A 302 8.25 4.31 25.53
C PHE A 302 9.47 3.60 26.12
#